data_259cb6246ebb8f5940b13dd5bede916d
#
_entry.id   259cb6246ebb8f5940b13dd5bede916d
#
_cell.length_a   1.000
_cell.length_b   1.000
_cell.length_c   1.000
_cell.angle_alpha   90.00
_cell.angle_beta   90.00
_cell.angle_gamma   90.00
#
_symmetry.space_group_name_H-M   'P 1'
#
loop_
_entity.id
_entity.type
_entity.pdbx_description
1 polymer ?
#
loop_
_entity_poly.entity_id
_entity_poly.type
_entity_poly.pdbx_seq_one_letter_code
_entity_poly.pdbx_strand_id
1 'polypeptide(L)'
;LDDAVNAALYPDTAYAHESGGDPRAIPSLTYEQFLDTHARHYNPSNSYITLYGDLDVDRALAFLDECYLSQPSAASRRMDAAVAAGEDPSALAPNPLDVQAPVTCEYKRVEMATTPENALVGLGLVLGSALDRKRTIAADILFEALLGSNEAPVKKAILAAGLGGNVVSYTAAESLQPY
;
A
#
# COMPACT_ATOMS: atom_id res chain seq x y z
N LEU A 1 5.42 -14.47 0.24
CA LEU A 1 5.61 -14.30 1.68
C LEU A 1 5.03 -12.97 2.14
N ASP A 2 5.42 -11.86 1.51
CA ASP A 2 5.03 -10.50 1.89
C ASP A 2 3.52 -10.31 1.86
N ASP A 3 2.83 -10.78 0.84
CA ASP A 3 1.35 -10.76 0.76
C ASP A 3 0.69 -11.46 1.96
N ALA A 4 1.26 -12.59 2.39
CA ALA A 4 0.74 -13.33 3.52
C ALA A 4 0.98 -12.59 4.86
N VAL A 5 2.10 -11.89 4.97
CA VAL A 5 2.43 -11.04 6.12
C VAL A 5 1.49 -9.82 6.13
N ASN A 6 1.36 -9.12 5.00
CA ASN A 6 0.49 -7.95 4.88
C ASN A 6 -0.97 -8.30 5.17
N ALA A 7 -1.48 -9.41 4.62
CA ALA A 7 -2.84 -9.89 4.90
C ALA A 7 -3.05 -10.31 6.37
N ALA A 8 -1.98 -10.64 7.10
CA ALA A 8 -2.07 -10.93 8.53
C ALA A 8 -1.99 -9.67 9.40
N LEU A 9 -1.21 -8.66 8.97
CA LEU A 9 -1.07 -7.39 9.69
C LEU A 9 -2.25 -6.44 9.47
N TYR A 10 -2.85 -6.48 8.26
CA TYR A 10 -3.86 -5.51 7.81
C TYR A 10 -5.12 -6.18 7.25
N PRO A 11 -5.75 -7.15 7.96
CA PRO A 11 -6.84 -7.94 7.41
C PRO A 11 -8.07 -7.13 6.96
N ASP A 12 -8.29 -5.95 7.54
CA ASP A 12 -9.50 -5.15 7.35
C ASP A 12 -9.27 -3.93 6.45
N THR A 13 -8.09 -3.81 5.83
CA THR A 13 -7.74 -2.65 5.00
C THR A 13 -7.26 -3.05 3.61
N ALA A 14 -7.11 -2.07 2.72
CA ALA A 14 -6.58 -2.29 1.37
C ALA A 14 -5.15 -2.89 1.36
N TYR A 15 -4.38 -2.71 2.42
CA TYR A 15 -3.05 -3.30 2.55
C TYR A 15 -3.04 -4.83 2.67
N ALA A 16 -4.19 -5.47 2.91
CA ALA A 16 -4.33 -6.92 2.86
C ALA A 16 -4.14 -7.50 1.45
N HIS A 17 -4.23 -6.65 0.42
CA HIS A 17 -4.26 -7.06 -0.97
C HIS A 17 -3.02 -6.57 -1.72
N GLU A 18 -2.57 -7.37 -2.68
CA GLU A 18 -1.49 -6.99 -3.60
C GLU A 18 -1.91 -5.82 -4.50
N SER A 19 -1.12 -4.74 -4.51
CA SER A 19 -1.42 -3.53 -5.28
C SER A 19 -1.35 -3.74 -6.79
N GLY A 20 -0.54 -4.69 -7.26
CA GLY A 20 -0.43 -5.10 -8.65
C GLY A 20 -1.60 -5.94 -9.16
N GLY A 21 -2.46 -6.38 -8.26
CA GLY A 21 -3.64 -7.19 -8.53
C GLY A 21 -3.42 -8.70 -8.40
N ASP A 22 -4.46 -9.41 -8.01
CA ASP A 22 -4.44 -10.88 -7.94
C ASP A 22 -4.69 -11.49 -9.34
N PRO A 23 -3.76 -12.27 -9.90
CA PRO A 23 -3.93 -12.92 -11.20
C PRO A 23 -5.18 -13.79 -11.31
N ARG A 24 -5.71 -14.27 -10.20
CA ARG A 24 -6.94 -15.06 -10.14
C ARG A 24 -8.20 -14.19 -10.22
N ALA A 25 -8.12 -12.96 -9.72
CA ALA A 25 -9.23 -12.01 -9.72
C ALA A 25 -9.30 -11.17 -11.00
N ILE A 26 -8.15 -10.79 -11.57
CA ILE A 26 -8.06 -9.94 -12.76
C ILE A 26 -8.96 -10.44 -13.92
N PRO A 27 -9.00 -11.73 -14.28
CA PRO A 27 -9.83 -12.21 -15.40
C PRO A 27 -11.34 -12.06 -15.16
N SER A 28 -11.78 -11.85 -13.92
CA SER A 28 -13.20 -11.66 -13.57
C SER A 28 -13.65 -10.20 -13.56
N LEU A 29 -12.73 -9.25 -13.74
CA LEU A 29 -13.05 -7.83 -13.78
C LEU A 29 -13.86 -7.49 -15.03
N THR A 30 -14.91 -6.69 -14.84
CA THR A 30 -15.69 -6.16 -15.98
C THR A 30 -15.18 -4.78 -16.40
N TYR A 31 -15.51 -4.40 -17.63
CA TYR A 31 -15.18 -3.06 -18.13
C TYR A 31 -15.82 -1.95 -17.30
N GLU A 32 -17.04 -2.18 -16.82
CA GLU A 32 -17.77 -1.26 -15.95
C GLU A 32 -17.04 -1.05 -14.61
N GLN A 33 -16.56 -2.12 -13.98
CA GLN A 33 -15.77 -2.05 -12.75
C GLN A 33 -14.47 -1.27 -12.97
N PHE A 34 -13.80 -1.50 -14.10
CA PHE A 34 -12.59 -0.75 -14.47
C PHE A 34 -12.86 0.74 -14.61
N LEU A 35 -13.92 1.12 -15.36
CA LEU A 35 -14.32 2.52 -15.53
C LEU A 35 -14.76 3.16 -14.21
N ASP A 36 -15.45 2.40 -13.34
CA ASP A 36 -15.89 2.87 -12.04
C ASP A 36 -14.70 3.21 -11.14
N THR A 37 -13.76 2.30 -11.03
CA THR A 37 -12.53 2.50 -10.24
C THR A 37 -11.75 3.71 -10.75
N HIS A 38 -11.58 3.83 -12.08
CA HIS A 38 -10.88 4.98 -12.65
C HIS A 38 -11.61 6.29 -12.33
N ALA A 39 -12.92 6.36 -12.55
CA ALA A 39 -13.71 7.56 -12.30
C ALA A 39 -13.70 7.96 -10.80
N ARG A 40 -13.66 7.00 -9.91
CA ARG A 40 -13.66 7.22 -8.47
C ARG A 40 -12.33 7.77 -7.95
N HIS A 41 -11.21 7.23 -8.44
CA HIS A 41 -9.89 7.51 -7.89
C HIS A 41 -9.06 8.52 -8.68
N TYR A 42 -9.29 8.65 -10.01
CA TYR A 42 -8.49 9.50 -10.89
C TYR A 42 -9.23 10.81 -11.24
N ASN A 43 -9.19 11.75 -10.30
CA ASN A 43 -9.82 13.07 -10.52
C ASN A 43 -9.03 14.18 -9.80
N PRO A 44 -9.21 15.45 -10.19
CA PRO A 44 -8.47 16.57 -9.60
C PRO A 44 -8.61 16.69 -8.08
N SER A 45 -9.78 16.40 -7.52
CA SER A 45 -10.03 16.50 -6.07
C SER A 45 -9.33 15.41 -5.26
N ASN A 46 -8.83 14.38 -5.91
CA ASN A 46 -8.10 13.25 -5.29
C ASN A 46 -6.66 13.16 -5.84
N SER A 47 -6.03 14.30 -6.14
CA SER A 47 -4.68 14.32 -6.71
C SER A 47 -3.79 15.35 -6.05
N TYR A 48 -2.50 15.03 -5.99
CA TYR A 48 -1.42 15.95 -5.69
C TYR A 48 -0.54 16.06 -6.93
N ILE A 49 -0.34 17.27 -7.44
CA ILE A 49 0.46 17.52 -8.63
C ILE A 49 1.76 18.16 -8.22
N THR A 50 2.88 17.51 -8.53
CA THR A 50 4.22 18.04 -8.27
C THR A 50 4.91 18.33 -9.59
N LEU A 51 5.37 19.56 -9.75
CA LEU A 51 6.17 19.99 -10.89
C LEU A 51 7.60 20.23 -10.42
N TYR A 52 8.58 19.68 -11.14
CA TYR A 52 9.99 19.83 -10.82
C TYR A 52 10.81 20.08 -12.09
N GLY A 53 11.67 21.08 -12.06
CA GLY A 53 12.58 21.42 -13.16
C GLY A 53 12.67 22.92 -13.41
N ASP A 54 13.38 23.30 -14.47
CA ASP A 54 13.43 24.67 -14.98
C ASP A 54 12.18 24.94 -15.82
N LEU A 55 11.12 25.40 -15.17
CA LEU A 55 9.80 25.62 -15.78
C LEU A 55 9.35 27.05 -15.63
N ASP A 56 8.59 27.52 -16.63
CA ASP A 56 7.69 28.66 -16.49
C ASP A 56 6.48 28.22 -15.66
N VAL A 57 6.48 28.60 -14.38
CA VAL A 57 5.44 28.17 -13.41
C VAL A 57 4.07 28.72 -13.80
N ASP A 58 3.98 29.97 -14.25
CA ASP A 58 2.70 30.59 -14.61
C ASP A 58 2.08 29.89 -15.82
N ARG A 59 2.89 29.55 -16.81
CA ARG A 59 2.45 28.80 -17.98
C ARG A 59 2.03 27.37 -17.62
N ALA A 60 2.75 26.73 -16.72
CA ALA A 60 2.44 25.37 -16.27
C ALA A 60 1.12 25.35 -15.47
N LEU A 61 0.90 26.33 -14.60
CA LEU A 61 -0.35 26.47 -13.84
C LEU A 61 -1.53 26.77 -14.75
N ALA A 62 -1.37 27.68 -15.72
CA ALA A 62 -2.42 27.98 -16.69
C ALA A 62 -2.80 26.74 -17.52
N PHE A 63 -1.80 25.96 -17.96
CA PHE A 63 -2.05 24.71 -18.68
C PHE A 63 -2.81 23.69 -17.82
N LEU A 64 -2.40 23.51 -16.55
CA LEU A 64 -3.08 22.59 -15.64
C LEU A 64 -4.53 23.03 -15.37
N ASP A 65 -4.76 24.32 -15.16
CA ASP A 65 -6.12 24.84 -14.96
C ASP A 65 -6.99 24.58 -16.18
N GLU A 66 -6.54 25.01 -17.37
CA GLU A 66 -7.29 24.87 -18.60
C GLU A 66 -7.55 23.42 -19.02
N CYS A 67 -6.51 22.56 -18.95
CA CYS A 67 -6.56 21.22 -19.51
C CYS A 67 -7.01 20.14 -18.52
N TYR A 68 -6.94 20.40 -17.22
CA TYR A 68 -7.21 19.38 -16.20
C TYR A 68 -8.14 19.83 -15.08
N LEU A 69 -7.81 20.93 -14.37
CA LEU A 69 -8.54 21.32 -13.16
C LEU A 69 -9.94 21.86 -13.46
N SER A 70 -10.08 22.68 -14.51
CA SER A 70 -11.35 23.29 -14.94
C SER A 70 -12.20 22.38 -15.83
N GLN A 71 -11.68 21.22 -16.24
CA GLN A 71 -12.44 20.27 -17.06
C GLN A 71 -13.31 19.37 -16.19
N PRO A 72 -14.57 19.09 -16.60
CA PRO A 72 -15.37 18.07 -15.90
C PRO A 72 -14.69 16.73 -15.92
N SER A 73 -14.30 16.22 -14.76
CA SER A 73 -13.71 14.90 -14.63
C SER A 73 -14.73 13.79 -14.91
N ALA A 74 -14.27 12.57 -15.16
CA ALA A 74 -15.16 11.40 -15.24
C ALA A 74 -15.92 11.20 -13.92
N ALA A 75 -15.26 11.47 -12.78
CA ALA A 75 -15.89 11.43 -11.46
C ALA A 75 -17.00 12.48 -11.32
N SER A 76 -16.74 13.73 -11.72
CA SER A 76 -17.78 14.80 -11.69
C SER A 76 -18.99 14.43 -12.54
N ARG A 77 -18.77 13.98 -13.77
CA ARG A 77 -19.88 13.57 -14.66
C ARG A 77 -20.69 12.41 -14.10
N ARG A 78 -20.06 11.44 -13.45
CA ARG A 78 -20.77 10.34 -12.79
C ARG A 78 -21.54 10.80 -11.56
N MET A 79 -20.96 11.70 -10.77
CA MET A 79 -21.62 12.32 -9.62
C MET A 79 -22.88 13.06 -10.06
N ASP A 80 -22.79 13.90 -11.10
CA ASP A 80 -23.93 14.64 -11.66
C ASP A 80 -25.00 13.68 -12.18
N ALA A 81 -24.60 12.59 -12.84
CA ALA A 81 -25.55 11.58 -13.34
C ALA A 81 -26.25 10.84 -12.20
N ALA A 82 -25.53 10.47 -11.12
CA ALA A 82 -26.11 9.82 -9.95
C ALA A 82 -27.10 10.73 -9.23
N VAL A 83 -26.76 12.01 -9.03
CA VAL A 83 -27.67 13.01 -8.46
C VAL A 83 -28.93 13.15 -9.32
N ALA A 84 -28.80 13.21 -10.65
CA ALA A 84 -29.93 13.30 -11.56
C ALA A 84 -30.82 12.04 -11.53
N ALA A 85 -30.22 10.89 -11.26
CA ALA A 85 -30.94 9.62 -11.09
C ALA A 85 -31.55 9.42 -9.69
N GLY A 86 -31.28 10.33 -8.74
CA GLY A 86 -31.71 10.21 -7.34
C GLY A 86 -30.90 9.18 -6.54
N GLU A 87 -29.73 8.84 -6.98
CA GLU A 87 -28.79 7.94 -6.29
C GLU A 87 -27.95 8.73 -5.27
N ASP A 88 -27.37 8.02 -4.29
CA ASP A 88 -26.47 8.62 -3.31
C ASP A 88 -25.06 8.82 -3.93
N PRO A 89 -24.63 10.08 -4.20
CA PRO A 89 -23.33 10.34 -4.80
C PRO A 89 -22.16 9.97 -3.88
N SER A 90 -22.37 9.80 -2.57
CA SER A 90 -21.30 9.42 -1.64
C SER A 90 -20.74 8.02 -1.93
N ALA A 91 -21.54 7.14 -2.52
CA ALA A 91 -21.12 5.81 -2.96
C ALA A 91 -20.06 5.86 -4.09
N LEU A 92 -19.92 7.00 -4.77
CA LEU A 92 -18.95 7.22 -5.84
C LEU A 92 -17.66 7.91 -5.35
N ALA A 93 -17.58 8.26 -4.07
CA ALA A 93 -16.37 8.84 -3.50
C ALA A 93 -15.20 7.82 -3.51
N PRO A 94 -13.94 8.31 -3.54
CA PRO A 94 -12.79 7.43 -3.34
C PRO A 94 -12.94 6.64 -2.03
N ASN A 95 -12.54 5.39 -2.03
CA ASN A 95 -12.47 4.63 -0.79
C ASN A 95 -11.43 5.26 0.13
N PRO A 96 -11.76 5.51 1.41
CA PRO A 96 -10.79 6.05 2.35
C PRO A 96 -9.65 5.04 2.57
N LEU A 97 -8.46 5.56 2.86
CA LEU A 97 -7.38 4.74 3.40
C LEU A 97 -7.62 4.59 4.89
N ASP A 98 -8.05 3.41 5.30
CA ASP A 98 -8.34 3.11 6.68
C ASP A 98 -7.08 2.67 7.44
N VAL A 99 -7.12 2.91 8.75
CA VAL A 99 -6.10 2.48 9.70
C VAL A 99 -6.55 1.16 10.31
N GLN A 100 -5.70 0.14 10.21
CA GLN A 100 -5.96 -1.16 10.81
C GLN A 100 -5.92 -1.06 12.34
N ALA A 101 -6.93 -1.56 13.02
CA ALA A 101 -6.87 -1.78 14.45
C ALA A 101 -5.78 -2.81 14.80
N PRO A 102 -5.16 -2.72 15.98
CA PRO A 102 -4.14 -3.69 16.38
C PRO A 102 -4.67 -5.13 16.29
N VAL A 103 -3.92 -5.97 15.56
CA VAL A 103 -4.22 -7.39 15.43
C VAL A 103 -3.12 -8.23 16.06
N THR A 104 -3.47 -9.44 16.49
CA THR A 104 -2.50 -10.44 16.91
C THR A 104 -2.72 -11.68 16.07
N CYS A 105 -1.67 -12.11 15.38
CA CYS A 105 -1.66 -13.36 14.64
C CYS A 105 -0.54 -14.23 15.22
N GLU A 106 -0.90 -15.33 15.87
CA GLU A 106 0.10 -16.21 16.48
C GLU A 106 0.87 -17.00 15.42
N TYR A 107 0.15 -17.55 14.43
CA TYR A 107 0.78 -18.35 13.38
C TYR A 107 -0.18 -18.49 12.17
N LYS A 108 0.35 -18.28 10.97
CA LYS A 108 -0.35 -18.56 9.72
C LYS A 108 0.54 -19.38 8.79
N ARG A 109 0.08 -20.56 8.40
CA ARG A 109 0.75 -21.40 7.41
C ARG A 109 0.11 -21.19 6.04
N VAL A 110 0.94 -20.89 5.05
CA VAL A 110 0.53 -20.78 3.64
C VAL A 110 1.32 -21.82 2.85
N GLU A 111 0.62 -22.66 2.12
CA GLU A 111 1.23 -23.67 1.26
C GLU A 111 1.15 -23.23 -0.19
N MET A 112 2.24 -23.39 -0.90
CA MET A 112 2.34 -23.13 -2.32
C MET A 112 3.11 -24.25 -3.02
N ALA A 113 2.81 -24.48 -4.28
CA ALA A 113 3.51 -25.49 -5.09
C ALA A 113 4.92 -24.98 -5.42
N THR A 114 5.89 -25.42 -4.64
CA THR A 114 7.31 -25.08 -4.80
C THR A 114 8.18 -26.25 -4.32
N THR A 115 9.50 -26.09 -4.38
CA THR A 115 10.42 -27.08 -3.83
C THR A 115 10.59 -26.92 -2.31
N PRO A 116 10.89 -28.00 -1.57
CA PRO A 116 11.06 -27.94 -0.11
C PRO A 116 12.12 -26.94 0.36
N GLU A 117 13.13 -26.69 -0.47
CA GLU A 117 14.24 -25.77 -0.18
C GLU A 117 13.79 -24.31 -0.12
N ASN A 118 12.59 -24.00 -0.62
CA ASN A 118 12.02 -22.66 -0.64
C ASN A 118 11.07 -22.38 0.54
N ALA A 119 11.18 -23.11 1.64
CA ALA A 119 10.45 -22.79 2.85
C ALA A 119 10.91 -21.45 3.42
N LEU A 120 9.95 -20.54 3.68
CA LEU A 120 10.20 -19.19 4.17
C LEU A 120 9.43 -18.97 5.47
N VAL A 121 10.02 -18.21 6.38
CA VAL A 121 9.35 -17.72 7.60
C VAL A 121 9.39 -16.19 7.58
N GLY A 122 8.25 -15.57 7.76
CA GLY A 122 8.10 -14.12 7.90
C GLY A 122 7.57 -13.75 9.28
N LEU A 123 8.09 -12.68 9.84
CA LEU A 123 7.59 -12.03 11.04
C LEU A 123 7.32 -10.55 10.73
N GLY A 124 6.09 -10.10 10.89
CA GLY A 124 5.70 -8.72 10.69
C GLY A 124 5.27 -8.07 12.01
N LEU A 125 5.60 -6.78 12.16
CA LEU A 125 5.25 -5.96 13.32
C LEU A 125 4.81 -4.58 12.86
N VAL A 126 3.58 -4.17 13.19
CA VAL A 126 3.13 -2.81 12.93
C VAL A 126 3.77 -1.84 13.91
N LEU A 127 4.45 -0.82 13.40
CA LEU A 127 5.19 0.16 14.20
C LEU A 127 4.30 1.30 14.73
N GLY A 128 3.09 1.44 14.22
CA GLY A 128 2.14 2.49 14.59
C GLY A 128 1.83 3.41 13.40
N SER A 129 1.63 4.70 13.65
CA SER A 129 1.28 5.68 12.62
C SER A 129 2.52 6.20 11.89
N ALA A 130 2.42 6.42 10.58
CA ALA A 130 3.43 7.11 9.76
C ALA A 130 3.72 8.55 10.25
N LEU A 131 2.81 9.15 11.01
CA LEU A 131 3.02 10.47 11.62
C LEU A 131 4.05 10.44 12.76
N ASP A 132 4.29 9.27 13.36
CA ASP A 132 5.35 9.09 14.36
C ASP A 132 6.69 8.72 13.69
N ARG A 133 7.24 9.66 12.94
CA ARG A 133 8.51 9.50 12.23
C ARG A 133 9.69 9.12 13.15
N LYS A 134 9.68 9.59 14.40
CA LYS A 134 10.75 9.25 15.35
C LYS A 134 10.74 7.77 15.66
N ARG A 135 9.56 7.19 15.86
CA ARG A 135 9.40 5.75 16.13
C ARG A 135 9.81 4.91 14.92
N THR A 136 9.40 5.31 13.72
CA THR A 136 9.77 4.61 12.49
C THR A 136 11.29 4.61 12.29
N ILE A 137 11.96 5.77 12.41
CA ILE A 137 13.42 5.87 12.29
C ILE A 137 14.12 5.09 13.42
N ALA A 138 13.61 5.13 14.64
CA ALA A 138 14.19 4.37 15.74
C ALA A 138 14.09 2.85 15.51
N ALA A 139 12.99 2.39 14.93
CA ALA A 139 12.82 0.99 14.54
C ALA A 139 13.80 0.58 13.42
N ASP A 140 13.97 1.41 12.39
CA ASP A 140 14.96 1.18 11.33
C ASP A 140 16.37 1.01 11.89
N ILE A 141 16.79 1.93 12.76
CA ILE A 141 18.10 1.86 13.40
C ILE A 141 18.23 0.59 14.26
N LEU A 142 17.18 0.24 15.00
CA LEU A 142 17.16 -0.96 15.82
C LEU A 142 17.27 -2.24 14.98
N PHE A 143 16.49 -2.35 13.91
CA PHE A 143 16.51 -3.52 13.05
C PHE A 143 17.82 -3.63 12.28
N GLU A 144 18.40 -2.52 11.83
CA GLU A 144 19.75 -2.53 11.24
C GLU A 144 20.80 -3.01 12.25
N ALA A 145 20.75 -2.55 13.49
CA ALA A 145 21.69 -2.99 14.53
C ALA A 145 21.52 -4.47 14.89
N LEU A 146 20.30 -5.03 14.84
CA LEU A 146 20.01 -6.40 15.22
C LEU A 146 20.16 -7.40 14.08
N LEU A 147 19.92 -7.00 12.82
CA LEU A 147 19.75 -7.87 11.67
C LEU A 147 20.56 -7.46 10.44
N GLY A 148 21.08 -6.23 10.35
CA GLY A 148 21.65 -5.64 9.14
C GLY A 148 22.95 -6.28 8.64
N SER A 149 23.72 -6.95 9.50
CA SER A 149 24.93 -7.66 9.11
C SER A 149 24.97 -9.08 9.66
N ASN A 150 25.83 -9.94 9.11
CA ASN A 150 25.99 -11.32 9.62
C ASN A 150 26.57 -11.36 11.04
N GLU A 151 27.18 -10.31 11.52
CA GLU A 151 27.68 -10.17 12.89
C GLU A 151 26.63 -9.54 13.83
N ALA A 152 25.53 -9.04 13.29
CA ALA A 152 24.43 -8.50 14.09
C ALA A 152 23.83 -9.61 14.97
N PRO A 153 23.53 -9.31 16.26
CA PRO A 153 23.35 -10.36 17.27
C PRO A 153 22.20 -11.34 16.96
N VAL A 154 21.06 -10.82 16.46
CA VAL A 154 19.90 -11.67 16.16
C VAL A 154 20.14 -12.47 14.89
N LYS A 155 20.64 -11.83 13.83
CA LYS A 155 20.97 -12.54 12.58
C LYS A 155 22.01 -13.64 12.81
N LYS A 156 23.05 -13.33 13.55
CA LYS A 156 24.08 -14.30 13.93
C LYS A 156 23.51 -15.50 14.71
N ALA A 157 22.60 -15.24 15.63
CA ALA A 157 21.94 -16.32 16.40
C ALA A 157 21.06 -17.21 15.51
N ILE A 158 20.29 -16.63 14.59
CA ILE A 158 19.46 -17.37 13.62
C ILE A 158 20.32 -18.26 12.71
N LEU A 159 21.40 -17.70 12.15
CA LEU A 159 22.33 -18.44 11.29
C LEU A 159 23.05 -19.58 12.05
N ALA A 160 23.49 -19.31 13.28
CA ALA A 160 24.13 -20.30 14.13
C ALA A 160 23.18 -21.45 14.54
N ALA A 161 21.89 -21.15 14.67
CA ALA A 161 20.87 -22.17 14.97
C ALA A 161 20.47 -23.01 13.73
N GLY A 162 20.98 -22.69 12.54
CA GLY A 162 20.64 -23.38 11.30
C GLY A 162 19.19 -23.17 10.87
N LEU A 163 18.53 -22.09 11.31
CA LEU A 163 17.12 -21.80 11.02
C LEU A 163 16.90 -21.17 9.64
N GLY A 164 17.95 -20.86 8.91
CA GLY A 164 17.88 -20.34 7.55
C GLY A 164 19.25 -20.02 6.97
N GLY A 165 19.34 -19.95 5.65
CA GLY A 165 20.55 -19.56 4.91
C GLY A 165 20.69 -18.05 4.71
N ASN A 166 19.59 -17.32 4.83
CA ASN A 166 19.56 -15.85 4.71
C ASN A 166 18.49 -15.26 5.65
N VAL A 167 18.80 -14.09 6.18
CA VAL A 167 17.88 -13.29 6.99
C VAL A 167 17.83 -11.90 6.40
N VAL A 168 16.64 -11.45 6.01
CA VAL A 168 16.38 -10.12 5.46
C VAL A 168 15.43 -9.40 6.40
N SER A 169 15.66 -8.13 6.64
CA SER A 169 14.75 -7.24 7.35
C SER A 169 14.61 -5.93 6.58
N TYR A 170 13.44 -5.34 6.62
CA TYR A 170 13.16 -4.03 6.06
C TYR A 170 12.00 -3.37 6.80
N THR A 171 11.87 -2.07 6.68
CA THR A 171 10.73 -1.31 7.18
C THR A 171 9.98 -0.70 6.00
N ALA A 172 8.69 -1.01 5.87
CA ALA A 172 7.81 -0.38 4.88
C ALA A 172 7.32 0.96 5.43
N ALA A 173 8.15 1.99 5.26
CA ALA A 173 7.92 3.32 5.84
C ALA A 173 6.90 4.17 5.05
N GLU A 174 6.54 3.76 3.83
CA GLU A 174 5.65 4.50 2.92
C GLU A 174 4.16 4.25 3.20
N SER A 175 3.84 3.30 4.07
CA SER A 175 2.44 3.00 4.43
C SER A 175 1.93 3.94 5.52
N LEU A 176 0.59 4.07 5.65
CA LEU A 176 -0.05 4.83 6.75
C LEU A 176 0.35 4.30 8.13
N GLN A 177 0.62 3.02 8.21
CA GLN A 177 1.10 2.32 9.39
C GLN A 177 2.36 1.55 8.99
N PRO A 178 3.54 2.11 9.19
CA PRO A 178 4.81 1.44 8.94
C PRO A 178 4.91 0.10 9.67
N TYR A 179 5.51 -0.89 9.03
CA TYR A 179 5.72 -2.25 9.56
C TYR A 179 7.09 -2.79 9.21
#